data_8c6c581cbf53971da23363ae3a60ca72
#
_entry.id   8c6c581cbf53971da23363ae3a60ca72
#
_cell.length_a   1.000
_cell.length_b   1.000
_cell.length_c   1.000
_cell.angle_alpha   90.00
_cell.angle_beta   90.00
_cell.angle_gamma   90.00
#
_symmetry.space_group_name_H-M   'P 1'
#
loop_
_entity.id
_entity.type
_entity.pdbx_description
1 polymer ?
#
loop_
_entity_poly.entity_id
_entity_poly.type
_entity_poly.pdbx_seq_one_letter_code
_entity_poly.pdbx_strand_id
1 'polypeptide(L)'
;MKTGLVLEGGALRTIFSSGVCDAFLNEKLPMPDYTIGVSAGIAYGVSYLSQQMRRNLDLLMHYANDRRYMGWGNFFDPRNRSYFGLRFAYETIPNELVPFDYDAFEAYPGQVEAVVTNLLTGQAEYREVPRRDAHFLLLQATCAMPLLFPVYHLDGMPCLDGGAADAIPYERAFEMGCDRVVVVLTRERSYRKEPERMMPLFRRVYRKYPAFLEDLRTRAERYNQCREELFALEQEGRVLVIAPANTRGFSRTERD
;
A
#
# COMPACT_ATOMS: atom_id res chain seq x y z
N MET A 1 6.01 -25.44 5.25
CA MET A 1 4.83 -24.58 5.51
C MET A 1 5.21 -23.18 5.02
N LYS A 2 4.56 -22.74 3.95
CA LYS A 2 4.81 -21.42 3.34
C LYS A 2 4.03 -20.34 4.09
N THR A 3 4.69 -19.25 4.44
CA THR A 3 4.09 -18.15 5.19
C THR A 3 3.93 -16.91 4.33
N GLY A 4 2.77 -16.24 4.46
CA GLY A 4 2.47 -14.99 3.76
C GLY A 4 2.34 -13.81 4.70
N LEU A 5 2.77 -12.64 4.24
CA LEU A 5 2.52 -11.35 4.88
C LEU A 5 1.71 -10.46 3.95
N VAL A 6 0.58 -9.99 4.41
CA VAL A 6 -0.32 -9.07 3.69
C VAL A 6 -0.37 -7.72 4.39
N LEU A 7 -0.06 -6.65 3.66
CA LEU A 7 0.01 -5.29 4.20
C LEU A 7 -1.07 -4.41 3.57
N GLU A 8 -2.11 -4.08 4.34
CA GLU A 8 -3.16 -3.15 3.91
C GLU A 8 -2.59 -1.75 3.66
N GLY A 9 -3.08 -1.07 2.63
CA GLY A 9 -2.78 0.32 2.36
C GLY A 9 -3.49 1.29 3.33
N GLY A 10 -2.93 2.49 3.49
CA GLY A 10 -3.54 3.45 4.42
C GLY A 10 -2.91 4.84 4.43
N ALA A 11 -2.05 5.15 3.46
CA ALA A 11 -1.20 6.34 3.46
C ALA A 11 -0.44 6.47 4.80
N LEU A 12 -0.48 7.59 5.52
CA LEU A 12 0.28 7.74 6.77
C LEU A 12 -0.15 6.78 7.90
N ARG A 13 -1.37 6.20 7.85
CA ARG A 13 -1.77 5.18 8.84
C ARG A 13 -0.93 3.91 8.78
N THR A 14 -0.22 3.66 7.68
CA THR A 14 0.69 2.51 7.54
C THR A 14 1.91 2.59 8.46
N ILE A 15 2.10 3.70 9.19
CA ILE A 15 3.08 3.74 10.27
C ILE A 15 2.80 2.68 11.35
N PHE A 16 1.54 2.31 11.56
CA PHE A 16 1.19 1.18 12.42
C PHE A 16 1.77 -0.12 11.87
N SER A 17 1.58 -0.37 10.56
CA SER A 17 2.15 -1.58 9.91
C SER A 17 3.67 -1.58 9.97
N SER A 18 4.32 -0.42 9.85
CA SER A 18 5.78 -0.29 10.03
C SER A 18 6.20 -0.67 11.44
N GLY A 19 5.46 -0.22 12.47
CA GLY A 19 5.73 -0.59 13.85
C GLY A 19 5.58 -2.09 14.11
N VAL A 20 4.59 -2.75 13.49
CA VAL A 20 4.42 -4.22 13.54
C VAL A 20 5.62 -4.91 12.88
N CYS A 21 6.03 -4.45 11.71
CA CYS A 21 7.19 -4.99 10.99
C CYS A 21 8.49 -4.79 11.78
N ASP A 22 8.68 -3.62 12.40
CA ASP A 22 9.82 -3.34 13.26
C ASP A 22 9.85 -4.27 14.49
N ALA A 23 8.67 -4.57 15.08
CA ALA A 23 8.58 -5.54 16.16
C ALA A 23 8.98 -6.95 15.69
N PHE A 24 8.58 -7.36 14.46
CA PHE A 24 9.00 -8.64 13.89
C PHE A 24 10.52 -8.73 13.72
N LEU A 25 11.17 -7.65 13.27
CA LEU A 25 12.63 -7.58 13.19
C LEU A 25 13.29 -7.64 14.57
N ASN A 26 12.78 -6.88 15.54
CA ASN A 26 13.29 -6.86 16.91
C ASN A 26 13.25 -8.24 17.56
N GLU A 27 12.14 -8.95 17.41
CA GLU A 27 11.95 -10.30 17.92
C GLU A 27 12.59 -11.38 17.04
N LYS A 28 13.29 -10.99 15.95
CA LYS A 28 13.98 -11.89 15.02
C LYS A 28 13.06 -13.00 14.49
N LEU A 29 11.81 -12.67 14.21
CA LEU A 29 10.88 -13.63 13.62
C LEU A 29 11.37 -14.02 12.21
N PRO A 30 11.07 -15.26 11.77
CA PRO A 30 11.39 -15.68 10.41
C PRO A 30 10.75 -14.75 9.38
N MET A 31 11.50 -14.42 8.34
CA MET A 31 10.98 -13.63 7.23
C MET A 31 9.90 -14.42 6.47
N PRO A 32 8.84 -13.78 5.99
CA PRO A 32 7.80 -14.46 5.22
C PRO A 32 8.34 -14.98 3.89
N ASP A 33 7.78 -16.09 3.39
CA ASP A 33 8.12 -16.63 2.08
C ASP A 33 7.49 -15.83 0.93
N TYR A 34 6.38 -15.14 1.23
CA TYR A 34 5.64 -14.32 0.31
C TYR A 34 5.13 -13.04 1.01
N THR A 35 5.29 -11.91 0.38
CA THR A 35 4.77 -10.63 0.87
C THR A 35 3.98 -9.94 -0.23
N ILE A 36 2.79 -9.49 0.09
CA ILE A 36 1.99 -8.66 -0.80
C ILE A 36 1.43 -7.47 -0.05
N GLY A 37 1.37 -6.34 -0.71
CA GLY A 37 0.79 -5.17 -0.09
C GLY A 37 0.21 -4.17 -1.09
N VAL A 38 -0.51 -3.23 -0.55
CA VAL A 38 -1.27 -2.23 -1.29
C VAL A 38 -0.80 -0.84 -0.89
N SER A 39 -0.57 0.02 -1.88
CA SER A 39 -0.29 1.43 -1.60
C SER A 39 0.89 1.59 -0.60
N ALA A 40 0.77 2.48 0.37
CA ALA A 40 1.77 2.67 1.40
C ALA A 40 2.09 1.38 2.20
N GLY A 41 1.19 0.39 2.22
CA GLY A 41 1.45 -0.91 2.85
C GLY A 41 2.71 -1.56 2.32
N ILE A 42 2.81 -1.75 1.00
CA ILE A 42 4.01 -2.33 0.39
C ILE A 42 5.14 -1.30 0.27
N ALA A 43 4.84 -0.02 0.02
CA ALA A 43 5.86 1.00 -0.06
C ALA A 43 6.68 1.15 1.24
N TYR A 44 6.05 0.86 2.39
CA TYR A 44 6.74 0.78 3.68
C TYR A 44 7.22 -0.65 3.97
N GLY A 45 6.52 -1.66 3.47
CA GLY A 45 6.86 -3.06 3.64
C GLY A 45 8.25 -3.43 3.09
N VAL A 46 8.68 -2.81 2.00
CA VAL A 46 10.03 -3.05 1.44
C VAL A 46 11.14 -2.69 2.41
N SER A 47 10.94 -1.73 3.33
CA SER A 47 11.91 -1.41 4.39
C SER A 47 12.05 -2.55 5.41
N TYR A 48 10.96 -3.26 5.72
CA TYR A 48 11.00 -4.48 6.53
C TYR A 48 11.78 -5.59 5.82
N LEU A 49 11.49 -5.80 4.53
CA LEU A 49 12.11 -6.86 3.73
C LEU A 49 13.60 -6.60 3.48
N SER A 50 14.04 -5.34 3.49
CA SER A 50 15.45 -4.95 3.49
C SER A 50 16.07 -4.85 4.91
N GLN A 51 15.34 -5.30 5.94
CA GLN A 51 15.77 -5.33 7.35
C GLN A 51 16.14 -3.95 7.93
N GLN A 52 15.59 -2.89 7.35
CA GLN A 52 15.84 -1.51 7.79
C GLN A 52 14.86 -1.09 8.89
N MET A 53 15.11 -1.53 10.12
CA MET A 53 14.30 -1.17 11.29
C MET A 53 14.19 0.35 11.46
N ARG A 54 12.98 0.84 11.81
CA ARG A 54 12.63 2.25 12.05
C ARG A 54 12.76 3.18 10.84
N ARG A 55 13.26 2.72 9.68
CA ARG A 55 13.48 3.58 8.50
C ARG A 55 12.24 4.40 8.14
N ASN A 56 11.04 3.79 8.14
CA ASN A 56 9.80 4.49 7.80
C ASN A 56 9.40 5.52 8.86
N LEU A 57 9.63 5.22 10.15
CA LEU A 57 9.39 6.17 11.23
C LEU A 57 10.32 7.37 11.11
N ASP A 58 11.61 7.14 10.90
CA ASP A 58 12.60 8.21 10.76
C ASP A 58 12.28 9.08 9.52
N LEU A 59 11.87 8.47 8.41
CA LEU A 59 11.42 9.18 7.22
C LEU A 59 10.23 10.11 7.53
N LEU A 60 9.22 9.60 8.22
CA LEU A 60 8.04 10.41 8.54
C LEU A 60 8.36 11.50 9.56
N MET A 61 9.12 11.21 10.59
CA MET A 61 9.53 12.20 11.60
C MET A 61 10.28 13.38 10.98
N HIS A 62 11.09 13.14 9.94
CA HIS A 62 11.86 14.19 9.29
C HIS A 62 11.09 14.90 8.17
N TYR A 63 10.26 14.19 7.41
CA TYR A 63 9.72 14.70 6.14
C TYR A 63 8.20 14.80 6.04
N ALA A 64 7.41 14.29 7.00
CA ALA A 64 5.94 14.40 6.92
C ALA A 64 5.46 15.85 6.81
N ASN A 65 6.18 16.79 7.44
CA ASN A 65 5.90 18.23 7.41
C ASN A 65 6.63 19.00 6.30
N ASP A 66 7.48 18.32 5.53
CA ASP A 66 8.19 18.96 4.40
C ASP A 66 7.23 19.17 3.22
N ARG A 67 7.13 20.41 2.75
CA ARG A 67 6.28 20.75 1.61
C ARG A 67 6.69 20.06 0.31
N ARG A 68 7.96 19.65 0.21
CA ARG A 68 8.44 18.84 -0.93
C ARG A 68 7.90 17.43 -0.88
N TYR A 69 7.64 16.88 0.33
CA TYR A 69 7.06 15.55 0.51
C TYR A 69 5.55 15.54 0.27
N MET A 70 4.80 16.45 0.92
CA MET A 70 3.35 16.60 0.77
C MET A 70 2.95 18.08 0.74
N GLY A 71 2.18 18.51 -0.27
CA GLY A 71 1.65 19.86 -0.32
C GLY A 71 0.96 20.19 -1.63
N TRP A 72 0.03 21.13 -1.56
CA TRP A 72 -0.70 21.61 -2.74
C TRP A 72 0.22 22.24 -3.81
N GLY A 73 1.38 22.78 -3.43
CA GLY A 73 2.37 23.31 -4.37
C GLY A 73 2.85 22.26 -5.37
N ASN A 74 2.99 21.02 -4.94
CA ASN A 74 3.41 19.91 -5.79
C ASN A 74 2.38 19.60 -6.89
N PHE A 75 1.11 19.88 -6.65
CA PHE A 75 0.03 19.66 -7.61
C PHE A 75 0.11 20.62 -8.81
N PHE A 76 0.61 21.83 -8.57
CA PHE A 76 0.77 22.86 -9.61
C PHE A 76 2.09 22.75 -10.38
N ASP A 77 3.02 21.88 -9.94
CA ASP A 77 4.23 21.58 -10.72
C ASP A 77 3.86 20.72 -11.94
N PRO A 78 4.07 21.18 -13.18
CA PRO A 78 3.73 20.41 -14.39
C PRO A 78 4.43 19.06 -14.49
N ARG A 79 5.57 18.92 -13.81
CA ARG A 79 6.36 17.67 -13.80
C ARG A 79 5.90 16.68 -12.74
N ASN A 80 5.16 17.16 -11.73
CA ASN A 80 4.71 16.33 -10.60
C ASN A 80 3.20 16.00 -10.67
N ARG A 81 2.33 17.01 -10.79
CA ARG A 81 0.86 16.88 -10.88
C ARG A 81 0.24 15.96 -9.82
N SER A 82 0.82 15.94 -8.64
CA SER A 82 0.40 15.12 -7.51
C SER A 82 0.46 15.93 -6.22
N TYR A 83 -0.36 15.59 -5.23
CA TYR A 83 -0.27 16.16 -3.88
C TYR A 83 1.06 15.81 -3.20
N PHE A 84 1.59 14.62 -3.49
CA PHE A 84 2.92 14.20 -3.06
C PHE A 84 3.98 14.64 -4.07
N GLY A 85 5.15 15.05 -3.57
CA GLY A 85 6.31 15.31 -4.40
C GLY A 85 6.95 14.02 -4.84
N LEU A 86 6.54 13.49 -6.00
CA LEU A 86 6.88 12.14 -6.45
C LEU A 86 8.40 11.91 -6.52
N ARG A 87 9.11 12.83 -7.17
CA ARG A 87 10.57 12.76 -7.24
C ARG A 87 11.21 12.83 -5.85
N PHE A 88 10.73 13.72 -4.99
CA PHE A 88 11.27 13.86 -3.65
C PHE A 88 11.04 12.60 -2.81
N ALA A 89 9.81 12.07 -2.82
CA ALA A 89 9.41 10.92 -2.00
C ALA A 89 10.02 9.59 -2.47
N TYR A 90 10.13 9.39 -3.80
CA TYR A 90 10.51 8.08 -4.37
C TYR A 90 11.91 8.05 -5.01
N GLU A 91 12.57 9.19 -5.17
CA GLU A 91 13.94 9.24 -5.69
C GLU A 91 14.89 9.90 -4.68
N THR A 92 14.64 11.16 -4.28
CA THR A 92 15.57 11.90 -3.42
C THR A 92 15.66 11.28 -2.01
N ILE A 93 14.52 11.01 -1.37
CA ILE A 93 14.55 10.41 -0.03
C ILE A 93 15.26 9.03 -0.03
N PRO A 94 14.85 8.05 -0.84
CA PRO A 94 15.42 6.71 -0.76
C PRO A 94 16.82 6.58 -1.35
N ASN A 95 17.27 7.49 -2.21
CA ASN A 95 18.60 7.37 -2.81
C ASN A 95 19.64 8.31 -2.17
N GLU A 96 19.20 9.38 -1.45
CA GLU A 96 20.12 10.41 -0.96
C GLU A 96 19.94 10.71 0.54
N LEU A 97 18.70 10.86 1.04
CA LEU A 97 18.43 11.41 2.37
C LEU A 97 18.24 10.33 3.45
N VAL A 98 17.50 9.28 3.14
CA VAL A 98 17.28 8.09 3.96
C VAL A 98 17.51 6.87 3.08
N PRO A 99 18.76 6.50 2.81
CA PRO A 99 19.10 5.51 1.80
C PRO A 99 18.37 4.18 1.99
N PHE A 100 17.86 3.65 0.87
CA PHE A 100 17.26 2.33 0.83
C PHE A 100 18.33 1.28 0.56
N ASP A 101 18.33 0.20 1.32
CA ASP A 101 19.28 -0.89 1.17
C ASP A 101 18.82 -1.87 0.08
N TYR A 102 19.21 -1.56 -1.16
CA TYR A 102 18.89 -2.39 -2.33
C TYR A 102 19.53 -3.77 -2.26
N ASP A 103 20.72 -3.89 -1.65
CA ASP A 103 21.45 -5.16 -1.55
C ASP A 103 20.74 -6.10 -0.58
N ALA A 104 20.32 -5.59 0.57
CA ALA A 104 19.53 -6.36 1.53
C ALA A 104 18.16 -6.75 0.96
N PHE A 105 17.51 -5.85 0.21
CA PHE A 105 16.24 -6.16 -0.45
C PHE A 105 16.38 -7.22 -1.55
N GLU A 106 17.45 -7.16 -2.33
CA GLU A 106 17.75 -8.17 -3.36
C GLU A 106 18.08 -9.54 -2.73
N ALA A 107 18.76 -9.54 -1.59
CA ALA A 107 19.11 -10.76 -0.84
C ALA A 107 17.88 -11.43 -0.16
N TYR A 108 16.77 -10.73 -0.02
CA TYR A 108 15.54 -11.31 0.53
C TYR A 108 15.00 -12.42 -0.40
N PRO A 109 14.89 -13.69 0.07
CA PRO A 109 14.60 -14.83 -0.79
C PRO A 109 13.11 -15.00 -1.14
N GLY A 110 12.21 -14.34 -0.39
CA GLY A 110 10.77 -14.46 -0.60
C GLY A 110 10.28 -13.68 -1.82
N GLN A 111 9.07 -13.98 -2.28
CA GLN A 111 8.42 -13.24 -3.35
C GLN A 111 7.75 -11.97 -2.81
N VAL A 112 7.73 -10.90 -3.58
CA VAL A 112 7.12 -9.61 -3.19
C VAL A 112 6.24 -9.10 -4.31
N GLU A 113 4.95 -8.91 -4.03
CA GLU A 113 4.00 -8.34 -4.99
C GLU A 113 3.39 -7.03 -4.45
N ALA A 114 3.10 -6.13 -5.38
CA ALA A 114 2.29 -4.93 -5.15
C ALA A 114 1.02 -5.00 -5.98
N VAL A 115 -0.07 -4.48 -5.41
CA VAL A 115 -1.37 -4.44 -6.10
C VAL A 115 -1.54 -3.08 -6.77
N VAL A 116 -1.98 -3.08 -8.02
CA VAL A 116 -2.49 -1.90 -8.73
C VAL A 116 -3.88 -2.17 -9.29
N THR A 117 -4.69 -1.13 -9.47
CA THR A 117 -6.00 -1.26 -10.12
C THR A 117 -5.87 -0.94 -11.60
N ASN A 118 -6.17 -1.89 -12.47
CA ASN A 118 -6.25 -1.71 -13.91
C ASN A 118 -7.50 -0.88 -14.26
N LEU A 119 -7.33 0.28 -14.85
CA LEU A 119 -8.46 1.18 -15.14
C LEU A 119 -9.37 0.68 -16.26
N LEU A 120 -8.85 -0.17 -17.16
CA LEU A 120 -9.63 -0.69 -18.28
C LEU A 120 -10.59 -1.78 -17.83
N THR A 121 -10.19 -2.60 -16.87
CA THR A 121 -10.97 -3.75 -16.38
C THR A 121 -11.64 -3.50 -15.02
N GLY A 122 -11.16 -2.51 -14.24
CA GLY A 122 -11.56 -2.28 -12.86
C GLY A 122 -11.03 -3.34 -11.88
N GLN A 123 -10.16 -4.25 -12.34
CA GLN A 123 -9.68 -5.37 -11.54
C GLN A 123 -8.30 -5.09 -10.94
N ALA A 124 -7.96 -5.84 -9.90
CA ALA A 124 -6.62 -5.86 -9.33
C ALA A 124 -5.64 -6.56 -10.28
N GLU A 125 -4.44 -5.99 -10.37
CA GLU A 125 -3.29 -6.60 -11.01
C GLU A 125 -2.19 -6.74 -9.95
N TYR A 126 -1.67 -7.94 -9.84
CA TYR A 126 -0.60 -8.29 -8.91
C TYR A 126 0.72 -8.29 -9.67
N ARG A 127 1.65 -7.43 -9.24
CA ARG A 127 2.92 -7.23 -9.95
C ARG A 127 4.08 -7.45 -9.00
N GLU A 128 5.07 -8.22 -9.44
CA GLU A 128 6.29 -8.42 -8.67
C GLU A 128 7.04 -7.09 -8.51
N VAL A 129 7.47 -6.80 -7.27
CA VAL A 129 8.22 -5.58 -6.96
C VAL A 129 9.67 -5.76 -7.41
N PRO A 130 10.18 -4.92 -8.34
CA PRO A 130 11.57 -4.97 -8.77
C PRO A 130 12.53 -4.76 -7.60
N ARG A 131 13.56 -5.59 -7.52
CA ARG A 131 14.54 -5.52 -6.42
C ARG A 131 15.46 -4.31 -6.52
N ARG A 132 15.72 -3.85 -7.74
CA ARG A 132 16.54 -2.66 -8.03
C ARG A 132 15.79 -1.75 -8.98
N ASP A 133 15.03 -0.83 -8.42
CA ASP A 133 14.36 0.25 -9.15
C ASP A 133 14.58 1.56 -8.41
N ALA A 134 15.54 2.35 -8.87
CA ALA A 134 15.87 3.65 -8.27
C ALA A 134 14.74 4.69 -8.36
N HIS A 135 13.72 4.44 -9.18
CA HIS A 135 12.54 5.29 -9.33
C HIS A 135 11.33 4.77 -8.56
N PHE A 136 11.37 3.53 -8.08
CA PHE A 136 10.25 2.88 -7.40
C PHE A 136 8.91 3.00 -8.16
N LEU A 137 8.95 2.83 -9.50
CA LEU A 137 7.80 3.10 -10.37
C LEU A 137 6.55 2.30 -9.98
N LEU A 138 6.71 1.01 -9.66
CA LEU A 138 5.58 0.18 -9.21
C LEU A 138 5.05 0.64 -7.85
N LEU A 139 5.93 1.06 -6.93
CA LEU A 139 5.52 1.58 -5.62
C LEU A 139 4.81 2.95 -5.75
N GLN A 140 5.22 3.77 -6.70
CA GLN A 140 4.46 4.98 -7.04
C GLN A 140 3.07 4.63 -7.58
N ALA A 141 2.98 3.68 -8.51
CA ALA A 141 1.72 3.28 -9.13
C ALA A 141 0.73 2.68 -8.11
N THR A 142 1.19 1.79 -7.23
CA THR A 142 0.34 1.22 -6.17
C THR A 142 -0.16 2.27 -5.17
N CYS A 143 0.60 3.36 -4.95
CA CYS A 143 0.23 4.49 -4.09
C CYS A 143 -0.57 5.58 -4.81
N ALA A 144 -0.83 5.44 -6.11
CA ALA A 144 -1.45 6.47 -6.93
C ALA A 144 -2.94 6.64 -6.62
N MET A 145 -3.25 7.29 -5.50
CA MET A 145 -4.64 7.57 -5.10
C MET A 145 -5.37 8.38 -6.18
N PRO A 146 -6.58 7.97 -6.57
CA PRO A 146 -7.39 8.72 -7.53
C PRO A 146 -7.56 10.19 -7.14
N LEU A 147 -7.51 11.09 -8.11
CA LEU A 147 -7.57 12.56 -7.99
C LEU A 147 -6.31 13.20 -7.37
N LEU A 148 -5.50 12.49 -6.62
CA LEU A 148 -4.31 13.03 -5.94
C LEU A 148 -3.01 12.71 -6.69
N PHE A 149 -3.05 11.73 -7.58
CA PHE A 149 -1.92 11.31 -8.41
C PHE A 149 -2.30 11.27 -9.89
N PRO A 150 -1.33 11.35 -10.81
CA PRO A 150 -1.56 11.05 -12.20
C PRO A 150 -1.89 9.57 -12.41
N VAL A 151 -2.52 9.23 -13.53
CA VAL A 151 -2.66 7.85 -13.98
C VAL A 151 -1.28 7.33 -14.40
N TYR A 152 -0.85 6.22 -13.82
CA TYR A 152 0.37 5.53 -14.22
C TYR A 152 0.11 4.58 -15.38
N HIS A 153 1.16 4.27 -16.15
CA HIS A 153 1.10 3.28 -17.22
C HIS A 153 2.21 2.25 -16.99
N LEU A 154 1.82 1.03 -16.64
CA LEU A 154 2.72 -0.11 -16.49
C LEU A 154 2.55 -1.00 -17.72
N ASP A 155 3.59 -1.14 -18.52
CA ASP A 155 3.55 -1.88 -19.80
C ASP A 155 2.39 -1.44 -20.72
N GLY A 156 2.08 -0.14 -20.74
CA GLY A 156 0.98 0.43 -21.51
C GLY A 156 -0.40 0.33 -20.86
N MET A 157 -0.54 -0.39 -19.73
CA MET A 157 -1.78 -0.53 -18.97
C MET A 157 -1.98 0.68 -18.04
N PRO A 158 -3.07 1.45 -18.19
CA PRO A 158 -3.38 2.54 -17.26
C PRO A 158 -3.81 1.99 -15.89
N CYS A 159 -3.17 2.46 -14.84
CA CYS A 159 -3.45 1.99 -13.48
C CYS A 159 -3.41 3.10 -12.43
N LEU A 160 -4.03 2.82 -11.30
CA LEU A 160 -4.04 3.62 -10.08
C LEU A 160 -3.87 2.72 -8.85
N ASP A 161 -3.97 3.32 -7.65
CA ASP A 161 -3.84 2.66 -6.34
C ASP A 161 -4.64 1.34 -6.27
N GLY A 162 -3.95 0.27 -5.88
CA GLY A 162 -4.51 -1.06 -5.80
C GLY A 162 -5.68 -1.21 -4.82
N GLY A 163 -5.74 -0.34 -3.81
CA GLY A 163 -6.80 -0.36 -2.82
C GLY A 163 -8.18 0.07 -3.34
N ALA A 164 -8.34 0.37 -4.64
CA ALA A 164 -9.65 0.46 -5.27
C ALA A 164 -10.20 -0.95 -5.54
N ALA A 165 -9.43 -1.79 -6.23
CA ALA A 165 -9.86 -3.13 -6.63
C ALA A 165 -9.68 -4.18 -5.53
N ASP A 166 -8.50 -4.22 -4.87
CA ASP A 166 -8.21 -5.15 -3.78
C ASP A 166 -7.39 -4.46 -2.69
N ALA A 167 -8.01 -4.18 -1.57
CA ALA A 167 -7.39 -3.45 -0.48
C ALA A 167 -6.68 -4.34 0.56
N ILE A 168 -7.03 -5.63 0.62
CA ILE A 168 -6.50 -6.62 1.56
C ILE A 168 -6.31 -7.95 0.81
N PRO A 169 -5.24 -8.11 0.03
CA PRO A 169 -5.06 -9.21 -0.94
C PRO A 169 -4.67 -10.54 -0.27
N TYR A 170 -5.41 -10.99 0.75
CA TYR A 170 -5.13 -12.24 1.47
C TYR A 170 -5.42 -13.47 0.61
N GLU A 171 -6.42 -13.41 -0.27
CA GLU A 171 -6.74 -14.51 -1.19
C GLU A 171 -5.56 -14.77 -2.13
N ARG A 172 -4.93 -13.68 -2.64
CA ARG A 172 -3.73 -13.80 -3.47
C ARG A 172 -2.60 -14.53 -2.75
N ALA A 173 -2.42 -14.31 -1.45
CA ALA A 173 -1.41 -15.03 -0.67
C ALA A 173 -1.71 -16.55 -0.61
N PHE A 174 -2.97 -16.94 -0.51
CA PHE A 174 -3.36 -18.35 -0.59
C PHE A 174 -3.19 -18.93 -2.00
N GLU A 175 -3.54 -18.18 -3.05
CA GLU A 175 -3.28 -18.58 -4.44
C GLU A 175 -1.79 -18.84 -4.71
N MET A 176 -0.92 -18.04 -4.07
CA MET A 176 0.53 -18.21 -4.14
C MET A 176 1.04 -19.39 -3.27
N GLY A 177 0.14 -20.16 -2.67
CA GLY A 177 0.45 -21.39 -1.95
C GLY A 177 0.87 -21.16 -0.49
N CYS A 178 0.52 -20.02 0.12
CA CYS A 178 0.78 -19.82 1.54
C CYS A 178 -0.18 -20.68 2.38
N ASP A 179 0.38 -21.43 3.34
CA ASP A 179 -0.40 -22.25 4.28
C ASP A 179 -0.99 -21.41 5.41
N ARG A 180 -0.27 -20.35 5.81
CA ARG A 180 -0.65 -19.38 6.85
C ARG A 180 -0.32 -17.97 6.41
N VAL A 181 -1.18 -17.03 6.78
CA VAL A 181 -1.06 -15.64 6.37
C VAL A 181 -1.17 -14.72 7.59
N VAL A 182 -0.23 -13.80 7.73
CA VAL A 182 -0.33 -12.67 8.64
C VAL A 182 -0.85 -11.47 7.86
N VAL A 183 -1.94 -10.88 8.32
CA VAL A 183 -2.54 -9.69 7.70
C VAL A 183 -2.46 -8.52 8.66
N VAL A 184 -1.78 -7.46 8.24
CA VAL A 184 -1.67 -6.22 9.02
C VAL A 184 -2.62 -5.18 8.45
N LEU A 185 -3.64 -4.83 9.23
CA LEU A 185 -4.65 -3.84 8.89
C LEU A 185 -4.23 -2.45 9.39
N THR A 186 -4.68 -1.42 8.68
CA THR A 186 -4.46 -0.01 9.05
C THR A 186 -5.68 0.65 9.69
N ARG A 187 -6.74 -0.16 9.91
CA ARG A 187 -7.97 0.24 10.57
C ARG A 187 -8.33 -0.72 11.71
N GLU A 188 -8.95 -0.17 12.74
CA GLU A 188 -9.48 -0.94 13.87
C GLU A 188 -10.47 -2.02 13.43
N ARG A 189 -10.61 -3.08 14.21
CA ARG A 189 -11.47 -4.25 13.89
C ARG A 189 -12.94 -3.86 13.66
N SER A 190 -13.44 -2.86 14.35
CA SER A 190 -14.82 -2.37 14.22
C SER A 190 -15.07 -1.49 13.00
N TYR A 191 -14.02 -1.09 12.28
CA TYR A 191 -14.18 -0.18 11.15
C TYR A 191 -15.03 -0.78 10.04
N ARG A 192 -15.93 0.03 9.50
CA ARG A 192 -16.70 -0.24 8.28
C ARG A 192 -16.46 0.89 7.29
N LYS A 193 -16.17 0.52 6.05
CA LYS A 193 -15.98 1.49 4.97
C LYS A 193 -17.34 2.00 4.50
N GLU A 194 -17.47 3.32 4.41
CA GLU A 194 -18.64 3.98 3.83
C GLU A 194 -18.54 4.06 2.30
N PRO A 195 -19.70 4.12 1.60
CA PRO A 195 -19.74 4.35 0.16
C PRO A 195 -18.99 5.63 -0.24
N GLU A 196 -18.42 5.62 -1.45
CA GLU A 196 -17.65 6.74 -1.97
C GLU A 196 -18.52 7.97 -2.23
N ARG A 197 -18.26 9.05 -1.47
CA ARG A 197 -19.05 10.30 -1.56
C ARG A 197 -18.70 11.16 -2.77
N MET A 198 -17.50 10.98 -3.33
CA MET A 198 -17.02 11.79 -4.45
C MET A 198 -17.34 11.17 -5.83
N MET A 199 -18.25 10.19 -5.91
CA MET A 199 -18.62 9.54 -7.17
C MET A 199 -18.97 10.50 -8.31
N PRO A 200 -19.68 11.65 -8.11
CA PRO A 200 -19.92 12.61 -9.20
C PRO A 200 -18.62 13.17 -9.81
N LEU A 201 -17.63 13.46 -8.98
CA LEU A 201 -16.33 13.95 -9.44
C LEU A 201 -15.53 12.84 -10.15
N PHE A 202 -15.52 11.63 -9.59
CA PHE A 202 -14.89 10.47 -10.22
C PHE A 202 -15.47 10.20 -11.61
N ARG A 203 -16.80 10.22 -11.77
CA ARG A 203 -17.47 10.06 -13.07
C ARG A 203 -17.02 11.10 -14.10
N ARG A 204 -16.80 12.34 -13.67
CA ARG A 204 -16.31 13.40 -14.56
C ARG A 204 -14.87 13.18 -15.00
N VAL A 205 -13.98 12.86 -14.06
CA VAL A 205 -12.53 12.72 -14.29
C VAL A 205 -12.20 11.43 -15.02
N TYR A 206 -12.77 10.30 -14.56
CA TYR A 206 -12.46 8.96 -15.06
C TYR A 206 -13.53 8.43 -16.04
N ARG A 207 -14.26 9.32 -16.74
CA ARG A 207 -15.32 8.95 -17.69
C ARG A 207 -14.91 7.96 -18.78
N LYS A 208 -13.61 7.88 -19.07
CA LYS A 208 -13.02 6.95 -20.05
C LYS A 208 -12.86 5.53 -19.52
N TYR A 209 -13.04 5.33 -18.21
CA TYR A 209 -12.80 4.08 -17.51
C TYR A 209 -14.04 3.61 -16.75
N PRO A 210 -15.09 3.16 -17.47
CA PRO A 210 -16.38 2.80 -16.83
C PRO A 210 -16.25 1.61 -15.86
N ALA A 211 -15.38 0.63 -16.16
CA ALA A 211 -15.12 -0.50 -15.27
C ALA A 211 -14.49 -0.05 -13.94
N PHE A 212 -13.54 0.88 -13.98
CA PHE A 212 -12.97 1.48 -12.76
C PHE A 212 -14.01 2.26 -11.95
N LEU A 213 -14.92 2.96 -12.61
CA LEU A 213 -16.00 3.67 -11.91
C LEU A 213 -16.97 2.71 -11.20
N GLU A 214 -17.25 1.57 -11.81
CA GLU A 214 -18.05 0.51 -11.19
C GLU A 214 -17.32 -0.13 -10.01
N ASP A 215 -16.02 -0.37 -10.15
CA ASP A 215 -15.14 -0.82 -9.08
C ASP A 215 -15.18 0.12 -7.87
N LEU A 216 -15.04 1.43 -8.09
CA LEU A 216 -15.15 2.45 -7.02
C LEU A 216 -16.52 2.47 -6.35
N ARG A 217 -17.58 2.26 -7.12
CA ARG A 217 -18.96 2.24 -6.60
C ARG A 217 -19.19 1.09 -5.62
N THR A 218 -18.66 -0.08 -5.91
CA THR A 218 -18.84 -1.31 -5.11
C THR A 218 -17.76 -1.50 -4.05
N ARG A 219 -16.71 -0.67 -4.08
CA ARG A 219 -15.52 -0.79 -3.22
C ARG A 219 -15.84 -0.93 -1.73
N ALA A 220 -16.81 -0.17 -1.22
CA ALA A 220 -17.12 -0.20 0.21
C ALA A 220 -17.72 -1.54 0.62
N GLU A 221 -18.63 -2.07 -0.16
CA GLU A 221 -19.27 -3.37 0.05
C GLU A 221 -18.23 -4.50 0.01
N ARG A 222 -17.45 -4.57 -1.07
CA ARG A 222 -16.38 -5.58 -1.24
C ARG A 222 -15.35 -5.53 -0.11
N TYR A 223 -14.91 -4.33 0.30
CA TYR A 223 -13.99 -4.16 1.41
C TYR A 223 -14.55 -4.69 2.73
N ASN A 224 -15.83 -4.40 3.03
CA ASN A 224 -16.46 -4.85 4.25
C ASN A 224 -16.66 -6.37 4.26
N GLN A 225 -17.07 -6.95 3.13
CA GLN A 225 -17.19 -8.39 2.95
C GLN A 225 -15.83 -9.09 3.13
N CYS A 226 -14.79 -8.61 2.45
CA CYS A 226 -13.42 -9.12 2.59
C CYS A 226 -12.96 -9.17 4.05
N ARG A 227 -13.29 -8.15 4.85
CA ARG A 227 -12.95 -8.14 6.29
C ARG A 227 -13.74 -9.16 7.09
N GLU A 228 -15.00 -9.40 6.77
CA GLU A 228 -15.82 -10.44 7.43
C GLU A 228 -15.24 -11.83 7.17
N GLU A 229 -14.91 -12.12 5.93
CA GLU A 229 -14.26 -13.38 5.51
C GLU A 229 -12.90 -13.55 6.17
N LEU A 230 -12.09 -12.48 6.22
CA LEU A 230 -10.78 -12.47 6.88
C LEU A 230 -10.90 -12.83 8.37
N PHE A 231 -11.85 -12.26 9.08
CA PHE A 231 -12.05 -12.55 10.50
C PHE A 231 -12.62 -13.96 10.74
N ALA A 232 -13.39 -14.52 9.80
CA ALA A 232 -13.79 -15.92 9.85
C ALA A 232 -12.58 -16.86 9.69
N LEU A 233 -11.69 -16.58 8.73
CA LEU A 233 -10.44 -17.33 8.54
C LEU A 233 -9.49 -17.24 9.75
N GLU A 234 -9.51 -16.13 10.47
CA GLU A 234 -8.75 -15.99 11.72
C GLU A 234 -9.28 -16.93 12.80
N GLN A 235 -10.60 -17.08 12.92
CA GLN A 235 -11.22 -18.03 13.87
C GLN A 235 -10.89 -19.48 13.52
N GLU A 236 -10.70 -19.77 12.24
CA GLU A 236 -10.25 -21.09 11.75
C GLU A 236 -8.74 -21.34 11.98
N GLY A 237 -8.00 -20.31 12.43
CA GLY A 237 -6.54 -20.40 12.64
C GLY A 237 -5.71 -20.39 11.36
N ARG A 238 -6.29 -20.03 10.21
CA ARG A 238 -5.62 -19.92 8.92
C ARG A 238 -4.92 -18.59 8.70
N VAL A 239 -5.43 -17.54 9.35
CA VAL A 239 -4.93 -16.17 9.27
C VAL A 239 -4.67 -15.65 10.68
N LEU A 240 -3.64 -14.81 10.84
CA LEU A 240 -3.43 -13.96 12.01
C LEU A 240 -3.69 -12.51 11.60
N VAL A 241 -4.67 -11.85 12.20
CA VAL A 241 -5.00 -10.45 11.92
C VAL A 241 -4.43 -9.54 13.00
N ILE A 242 -3.54 -8.64 12.60
CA ILE A 242 -3.00 -7.58 13.45
C ILE A 242 -3.65 -6.26 13.03
N ALA A 243 -4.33 -5.60 13.96
CA ALA A 243 -5.05 -4.37 13.69
C ALA A 243 -4.83 -3.36 14.83
N PRO A 244 -4.80 -2.04 14.56
CA PRO A 244 -4.73 -1.05 15.62
C PRO A 244 -5.98 -1.12 16.52
N ALA A 245 -5.82 -0.82 17.81
CA ALA A 245 -6.92 -0.79 18.74
C ALA A 245 -7.94 0.32 18.37
N ASN A 246 -7.44 1.45 17.87
CA ASN A 246 -8.23 2.54 17.31
C ASN A 246 -7.39 3.36 16.34
N THR A 247 -8.05 4.18 15.52
CA THR A 247 -7.39 5.11 14.58
C THR A 247 -7.80 6.56 14.85
N ARG A 248 -8.21 6.88 16.09
CA ARG A 248 -8.55 8.26 16.49
C ARG A 248 -7.29 9.12 16.46
N GLY A 249 -7.39 10.28 15.81
CA GLY A 249 -6.24 11.19 15.62
C GLY A 249 -5.32 10.80 14.44
N PHE A 250 -5.54 9.65 13.79
CA PHE A 250 -4.77 9.23 12.63
C PHE A 250 -5.55 9.41 11.32
N SER A 251 -5.27 10.48 10.59
CA SER A 251 -5.79 10.69 9.25
C SER A 251 -4.83 10.11 8.19
N ARG A 252 -5.26 10.12 6.91
CA ARG A 252 -4.39 9.73 5.78
C ARG A 252 -3.26 10.73 5.52
N THR A 253 -3.41 11.96 6.00
CA THR A 253 -2.51 13.08 5.76
C THR A 253 -2.16 13.79 7.07
N GLU A 254 -2.10 13.02 8.18
CA GLU A 254 -1.68 13.54 9.48
C GLU A 254 -0.27 14.11 9.41
N ARG A 255 -0.06 15.21 10.16
CA ARG A 255 1.22 15.92 10.18
C ARG A 255 1.75 16.19 11.59
N ASP A 256 0.94 15.91 12.62
CA ASP A 256 1.31 16.12 14.03
C ASP A 256 1.80 14.85 14.71
#